data_4628b29809270eb7471fce0f60f889df
#
_entry.id   4628b29809270eb7471fce0f60f889df
#
_cell.length_a   1.000
_cell.length_b   1.000
_cell.length_c   1.000
_cell.angle_alpha   90.00
_cell.angle_beta   90.00
_cell.angle_gamma   90.00
#
_symmetry.space_group_name_H-M   'P 1'
#
loop_
_entity.id
_entity.type
_entity.pdbx_description
1 polymer ?
#
loop_
_entity_poly.entity_id
_entity_poly.type
_entity_poly.pdbx_seq_one_letter_code
_entity_poly.pdbx_strand_id
1 'polypeptide(L)'
;MGEDTLKVQKMLDPEIASALAELNLKFDTLSKETLPQIRENLAAMPPLALSDDVSRRSHMIPERGDVNVRVHRPTDAEGNLPCIYWIHGGGMVVGSNVNDDPRFDNWCPELKCAAISVEYGLAPEHVYP
;
A
#
# COMPACT_ATOMS: atom_id res chain seq x y z
N MET A 1 -22.86 4.97 16.93
CA MET A 1 -21.79 5.89 16.50
C MET A 1 -21.27 6.55 17.76
N GLY A 2 -20.03 6.28 18.15
CA GLY A 2 -19.49 6.74 19.44
C GLY A 2 -19.24 8.25 19.46
N GLU A 3 -19.22 8.83 20.65
CA GLU A 3 -18.98 10.28 20.87
C GLU A 3 -17.64 10.77 20.24
N ASP A 4 -16.63 9.91 20.18
CA ASP A 4 -15.33 10.21 19.59
C ASP A 4 -15.38 10.32 18.06
N THR A 5 -16.21 9.52 17.37
CA THR A 5 -16.41 9.61 15.91
C THR A 5 -17.04 10.94 15.52
N LEU A 6 -18.00 11.45 16.31
CA LEU A 6 -18.61 12.77 16.13
C LEU A 6 -17.61 13.92 16.36
N LYS A 7 -16.65 13.74 17.28
CA LYS A 7 -15.61 14.72 17.56
C LYS A 7 -14.63 14.85 16.40
N VAL A 8 -14.20 13.71 15.84
CA VAL A 8 -13.27 13.69 14.70
C VAL A 8 -13.92 14.31 13.46
N GLN A 9 -15.20 13.99 13.17
CA GLN A 9 -15.92 14.59 12.04
C GLN A 9 -16.04 16.11 12.11
N LYS A 10 -16.14 16.68 13.33
CA LYS A 10 -16.18 18.14 13.52
C LYS A 10 -14.82 18.85 13.31
N MET A 11 -13.72 18.09 13.30
CA MET A 11 -12.36 18.60 13.08
C MET A 11 -11.93 18.50 11.62
N LEU A 12 -12.68 17.77 10.77
CA LEU A 12 -12.40 17.64 9.35
C LEU A 12 -12.82 18.91 8.61
N ASP A 13 -11.99 19.30 7.64
CA ASP A 13 -12.38 20.29 6.65
C ASP A 13 -13.66 19.81 5.94
N PRO A 14 -14.67 20.69 5.72
CA PRO A 14 -15.94 20.31 5.11
C PRO A 14 -15.79 19.65 3.73
N GLU A 15 -14.82 20.06 2.93
CA GLU A 15 -14.54 19.51 1.60
C GLU A 15 -14.01 18.08 1.72
N ILE A 16 -13.10 17.84 2.65
CA ILE A 16 -12.57 16.49 2.95
C ILE A 16 -13.68 15.60 3.51
N ALA A 17 -14.51 16.13 4.41
CA ALA A 17 -15.63 15.37 4.99
C ALA A 17 -16.62 14.92 3.90
N SER A 18 -16.91 15.78 2.92
CA SER A 18 -17.78 15.45 1.79
C SER A 18 -17.17 14.36 0.92
N ALA A 19 -15.89 14.49 0.55
CA ALA A 19 -15.18 13.50 -0.26
C ALA A 19 -15.11 12.12 0.43
N LEU A 20 -14.86 12.09 1.74
CA LEU A 20 -14.86 10.85 2.51
C LEU A 20 -16.24 10.19 2.59
N ALA A 21 -17.32 10.99 2.66
CA ALA A 21 -18.68 10.47 2.65
C ALA A 21 -19.04 9.84 1.29
N GLU A 22 -18.61 10.42 0.18
CA GLU A 22 -18.80 9.89 -1.17
C GLU A 22 -18.06 8.56 -1.36
N LEU A 23 -16.86 8.43 -0.81
CA LEU A 23 -16.06 7.20 -0.88
C LEU A 23 -16.65 6.06 -0.05
N ASN A 24 -17.70 6.33 0.76
CA ASN A 24 -18.33 5.36 1.67
C ASN A 24 -17.32 4.57 2.53
N LEU A 25 -16.18 5.20 2.79
CA LEU A 25 -15.14 4.63 3.64
C LEU A 25 -15.63 4.71 5.09
N LYS A 26 -16.26 3.67 5.53
CA LYS A 26 -16.51 3.45 6.96
C LYS A 26 -15.17 3.05 7.58
N PHE A 27 -14.49 3.99 8.15
CA PHE A 27 -13.42 3.70 9.11
C PHE A 27 -14.09 3.22 10.40
N ASP A 28 -14.69 2.05 10.34
CA ASP A 28 -15.09 1.35 11.53
C ASP A 28 -13.83 1.11 12.38
N THR A 29 -14.00 1.17 13.66
CA THR A 29 -12.90 1.02 14.61
C THR A 29 -12.09 -0.23 14.23
N LEU A 30 -10.83 -0.07 13.88
CA LEU A 30 -9.93 -1.17 13.58
C LEU A 30 -9.81 -2.05 14.82
N SER A 31 -10.28 -3.27 14.73
CA SER A 31 -10.25 -4.27 15.79
C SER A 31 -9.89 -5.64 15.22
N LYS A 32 -9.62 -6.61 16.10
CA LYS A 32 -9.37 -7.99 15.65
C LYS A 32 -10.57 -8.59 14.93
N GLU A 33 -11.77 -8.19 15.31
CA GLU A 33 -13.03 -8.69 14.74
C GLU A 33 -13.30 -8.07 13.36
N THR A 34 -12.97 -6.79 13.16
CA THR A 34 -13.24 -6.06 11.91
C THR A 34 -12.12 -6.19 10.88
N LEU A 35 -10.90 -6.50 11.32
CA LEU A 35 -9.72 -6.56 10.46
C LEU A 35 -9.86 -7.52 9.26
N PRO A 36 -10.40 -8.75 9.39
CA PRO A 36 -10.57 -9.65 8.25
C PRO A 36 -11.45 -9.04 7.15
N GLN A 37 -12.56 -8.41 7.52
CA GLN A 37 -13.47 -7.79 6.57
C GLN A 37 -12.83 -6.56 5.89
N ILE A 38 -12.05 -5.77 6.64
CA ILE A 38 -11.30 -4.64 6.08
C ILE A 38 -10.31 -5.12 5.03
N ARG A 39 -9.55 -6.18 5.31
CA ARG A 39 -8.60 -6.78 4.36
C ARG A 39 -9.30 -7.33 3.12
N GLU A 40 -10.44 -8.00 3.29
CA GLU A 40 -11.24 -8.50 2.17
C GLU A 40 -11.74 -7.36 1.28
N ASN A 41 -12.25 -6.29 1.88
CA ASN A 41 -12.72 -5.11 1.14
C ASN A 41 -11.57 -4.44 0.35
N LEU A 42 -10.39 -4.32 0.95
CA LEU A 42 -9.20 -3.78 0.28
C LEU A 42 -8.74 -4.68 -0.87
N ALA A 43 -8.76 -6.00 -0.69
CA ALA A 43 -8.39 -6.96 -1.72
C ALA A 43 -9.41 -7.03 -2.87
N ALA A 44 -10.67 -6.70 -2.61
CA ALA A 44 -11.75 -6.64 -3.61
C ALA A 44 -11.73 -5.36 -4.45
N MET A 45 -10.89 -4.37 -4.11
CA MET A 45 -10.75 -3.16 -4.92
C MET A 45 -10.18 -3.53 -6.30
N PRO A 46 -10.77 -2.99 -7.38
CA PRO A 46 -10.27 -3.29 -8.72
C PRO A 46 -8.83 -2.80 -8.85
N PRO A 47 -7.94 -3.61 -9.48
CA PRO A 47 -6.58 -3.19 -9.72
C PRO A 47 -6.57 -1.98 -10.66
N LEU A 48 -5.69 -1.03 -10.39
CA LEU A 48 -5.46 0.08 -11.29
C LEU A 48 -4.73 -0.40 -12.55
N ALA A 49 -5.04 0.24 -13.68
CA ALA A 49 -4.31 -0.03 -14.91
C ALA A 49 -2.84 0.39 -14.74
N LEU A 50 -1.94 -0.50 -15.10
CA LEU A 50 -0.50 -0.28 -15.00
C LEU A 50 0.12 -0.16 -16.40
N SER A 51 1.16 0.67 -16.49
CA SER A 51 1.90 0.87 -17.73
C SER A 51 2.81 -0.33 -18.05
N ASP A 52 3.04 -0.60 -19.33
CA ASP A 52 4.06 -1.53 -19.81
C ASP A 52 5.49 -0.92 -19.81
N ASP A 53 5.60 0.39 -19.54
CA ASP A 53 6.90 1.09 -19.47
C ASP A 53 7.70 0.74 -18.22
N VAL A 54 7.07 0.07 -17.25
CA VAL A 54 7.72 -0.39 -16.02
C VAL A 54 7.62 -1.89 -15.88
N SER A 55 8.75 -2.56 -15.85
CA SER A 55 8.81 -3.98 -15.52
C SER A 55 8.68 -4.20 -14.02
N ARG A 56 7.93 -5.25 -13.61
CA ARG A 56 7.70 -5.61 -12.22
C ARG A 56 8.08 -7.06 -12.00
N ARG A 57 8.96 -7.31 -11.05
CA ARG A 57 9.42 -8.66 -10.70
C ARG A 57 9.42 -8.86 -9.19
N SER A 58 8.85 -9.96 -8.74
CA SER A 58 8.89 -10.34 -7.33
C SER A 58 10.06 -11.28 -7.07
N HIS A 59 10.73 -11.06 -5.95
CA HIS A 59 11.83 -11.88 -5.48
C HIS A 59 11.61 -12.25 -4.02
N MET A 60 11.84 -13.52 -3.69
CA MET A 60 11.81 -14.02 -2.33
C MET A 60 13.21 -13.91 -1.72
N ILE A 61 13.29 -13.47 -0.48
CA ILE A 61 14.53 -13.37 0.30
C ILE A 61 14.46 -14.39 1.43
N PRO A 62 14.92 -15.63 1.20
CA PRO A 62 14.71 -16.74 2.15
C PRO A 62 15.47 -16.57 3.47
N GLU A 63 16.61 -15.86 3.47
CA GLU A 63 17.42 -15.61 4.67
C GLU A 63 16.73 -14.69 5.69
N ARG A 64 15.60 -14.10 5.33
CA ARG A 64 14.82 -13.17 6.17
C ARG A 64 13.40 -13.64 6.43
N GLY A 65 13.18 -14.96 6.48
CA GLY A 65 11.86 -15.51 6.81
C GLY A 65 10.84 -15.32 5.70
N ASP A 66 11.24 -15.59 4.46
CA ASP A 66 10.36 -15.52 3.29
C ASP A 66 9.80 -14.12 2.97
N VAL A 67 10.58 -13.08 3.24
CA VAL A 67 10.23 -11.71 2.85
C VAL A 67 10.20 -11.62 1.33
N ASN A 68 9.08 -11.18 0.79
CA ASN A 68 8.95 -10.88 -0.64
C ASN A 68 9.31 -9.40 -0.89
N VAL A 69 10.05 -9.15 -1.96
CA VAL A 69 10.30 -7.81 -2.47
C VAL A 69 9.86 -7.72 -3.92
N ARG A 70 9.25 -6.60 -4.29
CA ARG A 70 8.81 -6.31 -5.64
C ARG A 70 9.66 -5.21 -6.23
N VAL A 71 10.36 -5.54 -7.32
CA VAL A 71 11.27 -4.64 -8.02
C VAL A 71 10.56 -4.03 -9.21
N HIS A 72 10.58 -2.72 -9.30
CA HIS A 72 10.04 -1.91 -10.38
C HIS A 72 11.21 -1.25 -11.11
N ARG A 73 11.20 -1.32 -12.45
CA ARG A 73 12.27 -0.78 -13.27
C ARG A 73 11.72 -0.30 -14.61
N PRO A 74 12.10 0.90 -15.09
CA PRO A 74 11.78 1.31 -16.46
C PRO A 74 12.27 0.27 -17.46
N THR A 75 11.46 -0.07 -18.44
CA THR A 75 11.78 -1.12 -19.44
C THR A 75 12.86 -0.70 -20.41
N ASP A 76 13.01 0.61 -20.64
CA ASP A 76 14.01 1.23 -21.51
C ASP A 76 15.34 1.55 -20.81
N ALA A 77 15.43 1.32 -19.48
CA ALA A 77 16.60 1.69 -18.72
C ALA A 77 17.69 0.60 -18.76
N GLU A 78 18.92 1.02 -19.00
CA GLU A 78 20.12 0.18 -18.97
C GLU A 78 21.02 0.52 -17.78
N GLY A 79 21.87 -0.43 -17.41
CA GLY A 79 22.90 -0.23 -16.37
C GLY A 79 22.32 -0.06 -14.96
N ASN A 80 23.09 0.57 -14.10
CA ASN A 80 22.70 0.81 -12.70
C ASN A 80 21.83 2.06 -12.58
N LEU A 81 20.78 1.96 -11.80
CA LEU A 81 19.87 3.08 -11.51
C LEU A 81 19.91 3.43 -10.03
N PRO A 82 19.67 4.70 -9.68
CA PRO A 82 19.26 5.05 -8.31
C PRO A 82 18.07 4.21 -7.90
N CYS A 83 17.96 3.86 -6.64
CA CYS A 83 16.90 2.99 -6.16
C CYS A 83 16.10 3.62 -5.00
N ILE A 84 14.78 3.62 -5.13
CA ILE A 84 13.86 3.95 -4.05
C ILE A 84 13.57 2.64 -3.29
N TYR A 85 13.86 2.62 -1.99
CA TYR A 85 13.43 1.55 -1.12
C TYR A 85 12.14 1.96 -0.40
N TRP A 86 11.08 1.17 -0.58
CA TRP A 86 9.76 1.52 -0.13
C TRP A 86 9.16 0.48 0.81
N ILE A 87 8.60 0.97 1.90
CA ILE A 87 7.85 0.18 2.87
C ILE A 87 6.43 0.71 2.86
N HIS A 88 5.47 -0.13 2.45
CA HIS A 88 4.08 0.30 2.32
C HIS A 88 3.46 0.66 3.67
N GLY A 89 2.48 1.57 3.63
CA GLY A 89 1.67 1.93 4.78
C GLY A 89 0.61 0.88 5.12
N GLY A 90 -0.17 1.16 6.16
CA GLY A 90 -1.28 0.28 6.59
C GLY A 90 -1.22 -0.09 8.05
N GLY A 91 -0.43 0.64 8.86
CA GLY A 91 -0.35 0.45 10.31
C GLY A 91 0.14 -0.94 10.72
N MET A 92 0.89 -1.62 9.86
CA MET A 92 1.38 -3.00 10.04
C MET A 92 0.27 -4.06 10.11
N VAL A 93 -0.97 -3.71 9.81
CA VAL A 93 -2.13 -4.63 9.87
C VAL A 93 -2.84 -4.79 8.53
N VAL A 94 -2.65 -3.85 7.59
CA VAL A 94 -3.21 -3.90 6.22
C VAL A 94 -2.19 -3.39 5.20
N GLY A 95 -2.52 -3.56 3.92
CA GLY A 95 -1.68 -3.14 2.81
C GLY A 95 -0.85 -4.28 2.24
N SER A 96 -0.23 -4.00 1.11
CA SER A 96 0.69 -4.90 0.42
C SER A 96 1.62 -4.12 -0.50
N ASN A 97 2.71 -4.73 -0.93
CA ASN A 97 3.68 -4.11 -1.83
C ASN A 97 3.14 -3.79 -3.22
N VAL A 98 2.02 -4.40 -3.64
CA VAL A 98 1.38 -4.12 -4.94
C VAL A 98 0.49 -2.87 -4.92
N ASN A 99 0.09 -2.40 -3.73
CA ASN A 99 -0.76 -1.21 -3.61
C ASN A 99 -0.09 0.06 -4.13
N ASP A 100 1.25 0.08 -4.14
CA ASP A 100 2.05 1.21 -4.59
C ASP A 100 2.52 1.09 -6.06
N ASP A 101 2.18 0.00 -6.76
CA ASP A 101 2.54 -0.20 -8.19
C ASP A 101 2.22 1.04 -9.06
N PRO A 102 1.03 1.67 -8.97
CA PRO A 102 0.72 2.85 -9.79
C PRO A 102 1.61 4.06 -9.50
N ARG A 103 2.12 4.16 -8.28
CA ARG A 103 3.07 5.21 -7.89
C ARG A 103 4.40 5.04 -8.63
N PHE A 104 4.89 3.80 -8.69
CA PHE A 104 6.15 3.49 -9.36
C PHE A 104 6.05 3.50 -10.87
N ASP A 105 4.84 3.32 -11.43
CA ASP A 105 4.58 3.55 -12.85
C ASP A 105 4.90 4.98 -13.28
N ASN A 106 4.64 5.94 -12.40
CA ASN A 106 4.96 7.34 -12.66
C ASN A 106 6.41 7.66 -12.28
N TRP A 107 6.83 7.29 -11.07
CA TRP A 107 8.12 7.71 -10.54
C TRP A 107 9.33 7.07 -11.23
N CYS A 108 9.25 5.78 -11.56
CA CYS A 108 10.39 5.10 -12.14
C CYS A 108 10.83 5.68 -13.49
N PRO A 109 9.92 5.94 -14.45
CA PRO A 109 10.29 6.59 -15.70
C PRO A 109 10.68 8.06 -15.53
N GLU A 110 9.90 8.83 -14.73
CA GLU A 110 10.11 10.27 -14.56
C GLU A 110 11.46 10.57 -13.89
N LEU A 111 11.77 9.83 -12.81
CA LEU A 111 13.00 10.03 -12.03
C LEU A 111 14.20 9.19 -12.53
N LYS A 112 13.99 8.38 -13.56
CA LYS A 112 15.00 7.44 -14.09
C LYS A 112 15.62 6.59 -12.97
N CYS A 113 14.77 5.97 -12.16
CA CYS A 113 15.17 5.17 -11.02
C CYS A 113 14.51 3.79 -11.05
N ALA A 114 15.01 2.88 -10.24
CA ALA A 114 14.32 1.66 -9.86
C ALA A 114 13.62 1.88 -8.51
N ALA A 115 12.61 1.05 -8.19
CA ALA A 115 12.04 1.01 -6.87
C ALA A 115 11.95 -0.44 -6.38
N ILE A 116 12.10 -0.62 -5.08
CA ILE A 116 11.91 -1.90 -4.40
C ILE A 116 10.89 -1.68 -3.31
N SER A 117 9.74 -2.37 -3.41
CA SER A 117 8.72 -2.39 -2.36
C SER A 117 8.72 -3.73 -1.62
N VAL A 118 8.62 -3.67 -0.30
CA VAL A 118 8.75 -4.82 0.59
C VAL A 118 7.38 -5.31 1.01
N GLU A 119 7.15 -6.63 0.93
CA GLU A 119 6.02 -7.31 1.55
C GLU A 119 6.45 -7.82 2.92
N TYR A 120 6.13 -7.08 3.95
CA TYR A 120 6.43 -7.47 5.33
C TYR A 120 5.24 -8.20 5.96
N GLY A 121 5.53 -9.03 6.95
CA GLY A 121 4.49 -9.75 7.69
C GLY A 121 3.58 -8.80 8.46
N LEU A 122 2.26 -9.00 8.32
CA LEU A 122 1.26 -8.18 8.98
C LEU A 122 0.83 -8.77 10.32
N ALA A 123 0.56 -7.91 11.29
CA ALA A 123 -0.08 -8.29 12.54
C ALA A 123 -1.59 -8.54 12.32
N PRO A 124 -2.24 -9.43 13.10
CA PRO A 124 -1.71 -10.14 14.26
C PRO A 124 -0.95 -11.43 13.94
N GLU A 125 -0.88 -11.88 12.67
CA GLU A 125 -0.26 -13.15 12.28
C GLU A 125 1.25 -13.11 12.50
N HIS A 126 1.87 -11.95 12.21
CA HIS A 126 3.29 -11.70 12.39
C HIS A 126 3.46 -10.51 13.33
N VAL A 127 3.65 -10.77 14.59
CA VAL A 127 3.97 -9.75 15.58
C VAL A 127 5.48 -9.59 15.70
N TYR A 128 5.92 -8.36 15.94
CA TYR A 128 7.32 -8.11 16.25
C TYR A 128 7.68 -8.81 17.57
N PRO A 129 8.86 -9.44 17.64
CA PRO A 129 9.27 -10.42 18.59
C PRO A 129 9.18 -9.98 20.01
#